data_ab1330aa9e52fa546fe9aef4aa5a0945
#
_entry.id   ab1330aa9e52fa546fe9aef4aa5a0945
#
_cell.length_a   1.000
_cell.length_b   1.000
_cell.length_c   1.000
_cell.angle_alpha   90.00
_cell.angle_beta   90.00
_cell.angle_gamma   90.00
#
_symmetry.space_group_name_H-M   'P 1'
#
loop_
_entity.id
_entity.type
_entity.pdbx_description
1 polymer ?
#
loop_
_entity_poly.entity_id
_entity_poly.type
_entity_poly.pdbx_seq_one_letter_code
_entity_poly.pdbx_strand_id
1 'polypeptide(L)'
;MKDTIKAVIFNTDGMIIRSERYFSQRFSDEFNIPMEKILPFFKNEFQLCLVGKADIKTELNKYIKEWGWTKSVDDLLAYWFEYESKTDGKILESIKVLRSNGIKCYLHTNNEKYRVQYLLDKVGLKNFFDGAFSSAQIGYKKPEQEFWSVVYKQIGVPEKSEIVVWDDDQENIESAKNFGFVSEVYSDFDSYKSRMKSLVG
;
A
#
# COMPACT_ATOMS: atom_id res chain seq x y z
N MET A 1 -1.91 -18.14 27.48
CA MET A 1 -0.97 -17.00 27.44
C MET A 1 -1.35 -16.18 26.23
N LYS A 2 -1.32 -14.85 26.31
CA LYS A 2 -1.57 -14.00 25.13
C LYS A 2 -0.32 -14.11 24.26
N ASP A 3 -0.50 -14.45 22.99
CA ASP A 3 0.65 -14.55 22.06
C ASP A 3 1.35 -13.20 21.95
N THR A 4 2.67 -13.21 22.02
CA THR A 4 3.47 -11.98 21.92
C THR A 4 3.55 -11.58 20.46
N ILE A 5 3.11 -10.37 20.11
CA ILE A 5 3.20 -9.84 18.73
C ILE A 5 4.68 -9.74 18.33
N LYS A 6 5.02 -10.34 17.21
CA LYS A 6 6.38 -10.35 16.62
C LYS A 6 6.49 -9.50 15.36
N ALA A 7 5.37 -9.35 14.65
CA ALA A 7 5.36 -8.57 13.41
C ALA A 7 4.08 -7.72 13.29
N VAL A 8 4.21 -6.55 12.70
CA VAL A 8 3.09 -5.68 12.33
C VAL A 8 3.23 -5.31 10.85
N ILE A 9 2.14 -5.43 10.11
CA ILE A 9 2.06 -5.13 8.69
C ILE A 9 1.10 -3.95 8.50
N PHE A 10 1.53 -2.92 7.80
CA PHE A 10 0.83 -1.66 7.65
C PHE A 10 0.41 -1.43 6.21
N ASN A 11 -0.84 -1.06 5.98
CA ASN A 11 -1.25 -0.59 4.65
C ASN A 11 -0.51 0.69 4.28
N THR A 12 -0.19 0.80 3.01
CA THR A 12 0.53 1.97 2.50
C THR A 12 -0.42 3.14 2.26
N ASP A 13 -1.32 3.01 1.28
CA ASP A 13 -2.25 4.08 0.90
C ASP A 13 -3.45 4.09 1.86
N GLY A 14 -3.86 5.26 2.33
CA GLY A 14 -4.91 5.43 3.34
C GLY A 14 -4.40 5.41 4.80
N MET A 15 -3.24 4.78 5.08
CA MET A 15 -2.65 4.75 6.41
C MET A 15 -1.29 5.49 6.50
N ILE A 16 -0.26 4.99 5.78
CA ILE A 16 1.09 5.61 5.77
C ILE A 16 1.13 6.81 4.84
N ILE A 17 0.54 6.66 3.65
CA ILE A 17 0.39 7.72 2.65
C ILE A 17 -1.03 8.23 2.70
N ARG A 18 -1.17 9.55 2.85
CA ARG A 18 -2.46 10.22 2.85
C ARG A 18 -2.56 11.16 1.66
N SER A 19 -3.49 10.87 0.76
CA SER A 19 -3.84 11.72 -0.37
C SER A 19 -5.23 12.28 -0.20
N GLU A 20 -5.39 13.59 -0.37
CA GLU A 20 -6.70 14.24 -0.31
C GLU A 20 -7.53 13.92 -1.56
N ARG A 21 -6.86 13.67 -2.68
CA ARG A 21 -7.49 13.36 -3.97
C ARG A 21 -6.64 12.34 -4.73
N TYR A 22 -7.31 11.43 -5.44
CA TYR A 22 -6.65 10.49 -6.33
C TYR A 22 -6.15 11.17 -7.63
N PHE A 23 -5.09 10.64 -8.20
CA PHE A 23 -4.51 11.09 -9.47
C PHE A 23 -5.57 11.29 -10.56
N SER A 24 -6.44 10.31 -10.79
CA SER A 24 -7.46 10.37 -11.84
C SER A 24 -8.35 11.61 -11.75
N GLN A 25 -8.78 11.95 -10.53
CA GLN A 25 -9.64 13.10 -10.28
C GLN A 25 -8.87 14.42 -10.44
N ARG A 26 -7.66 14.50 -9.88
CA ARG A 26 -6.80 15.67 -10.02
C ARG A 26 -6.42 15.91 -11.48
N PHE A 27 -6.01 14.87 -12.17
CA PHE A 27 -5.62 14.94 -13.58
C PHE A 27 -6.77 15.35 -14.49
N SER A 28 -7.97 14.81 -14.24
CA SER A 28 -9.20 15.21 -14.93
C SER A 28 -9.45 16.73 -14.81
N ASP A 29 -9.39 17.26 -13.59
CA ASP A 29 -9.69 18.68 -13.34
C ASP A 29 -8.57 19.60 -13.88
N GLU A 30 -7.31 19.29 -13.66
CA GLU A 30 -6.19 20.14 -14.08
C GLU A 30 -6.02 20.20 -15.61
N PHE A 31 -6.30 19.11 -16.32
CA PHE A 31 -6.14 19.01 -17.76
C PHE A 31 -7.46 19.07 -18.52
N ASN A 32 -8.59 19.27 -17.81
CA ASN A 32 -9.94 19.31 -18.39
C ASN A 32 -10.27 18.09 -19.25
N ILE A 33 -9.90 16.89 -18.75
CA ILE A 33 -10.11 15.61 -19.42
C ILE A 33 -11.29 14.91 -18.78
N PRO A 34 -12.34 14.53 -19.52
CA PRO A 34 -13.46 13.79 -18.95
C PRO A 34 -13.02 12.48 -18.28
N MET A 35 -13.57 12.19 -17.10
CA MET A 35 -13.27 10.96 -16.35
C MET A 35 -13.55 9.69 -17.15
N GLU A 36 -14.50 9.72 -18.08
CA GLU A 36 -14.84 8.63 -18.98
C GLU A 36 -13.66 8.21 -19.88
N LYS A 37 -12.69 9.09 -20.10
CA LYS A 37 -11.45 8.79 -20.83
C LYS A 37 -10.35 8.23 -19.93
N ILE A 38 -10.35 8.58 -18.65
CA ILE A 38 -9.32 8.18 -17.69
C ILE A 38 -9.66 6.85 -17.02
N LEU A 39 -10.92 6.68 -16.58
CA LEU A 39 -11.36 5.52 -15.82
C LEU A 39 -11.16 4.16 -16.51
N PRO A 40 -11.30 4.02 -17.85
CA PRO A 40 -11.06 2.74 -18.51
C PRO A 40 -9.68 2.17 -18.23
N PHE A 41 -8.62 2.99 -18.25
CA PHE A 41 -7.27 2.56 -17.88
C PHE A 41 -7.23 1.93 -16.48
N PHE A 42 -7.80 2.59 -15.48
CA PHE A 42 -7.79 2.10 -14.09
C PHE A 42 -8.62 0.84 -13.88
N LYS A 43 -9.71 0.70 -14.65
CA LYS A 43 -10.58 -0.47 -14.57
C LYS A 43 -10.03 -1.72 -15.29
N ASN A 44 -9.17 -1.52 -16.27
CA ASN A 44 -8.67 -2.59 -17.14
C ASN A 44 -7.16 -2.78 -17.00
N GLU A 45 -6.35 -2.06 -17.79
CA GLU A 45 -4.91 -2.30 -17.90
C GLU A 45 -4.16 -2.12 -16.58
N PHE A 46 -4.55 -1.13 -15.80
CA PHE A 46 -3.93 -0.89 -14.48
C PHE A 46 -4.11 -2.08 -13.52
N GLN A 47 -5.24 -2.80 -13.61
CA GLN A 47 -5.45 -4.00 -12.80
C GLN A 47 -4.41 -5.09 -13.09
N LEU A 48 -3.96 -5.21 -14.33
CA LEU A 48 -2.89 -6.13 -14.72
C LEU A 48 -1.52 -5.66 -14.20
N CYS A 49 -1.30 -4.34 -14.18
CA CYS A 49 -0.07 -3.74 -13.61
C CYS A 49 0.02 -3.99 -12.10
N LEU A 50 -1.11 -3.92 -11.38
CA LEU A 50 -1.17 -4.15 -9.93
C LEU A 50 -0.74 -5.57 -9.52
N VAL A 51 -0.85 -6.55 -10.40
CA VAL A 51 -0.42 -7.94 -10.15
C VAL A 51 0.82 -8.33 -10.98
N GLY A 52 1.53 -7.35 -11.53
CA GLY A 52 2.78 -7.57 -12.26
C GLY A 52 2.63 -8.25 -13.62
N LYS A 53 1.41 -8.40 -14.14
CA LYS A 53 1.14 -9.03 -15.46
C LYS A 53 1.28 -8.06 -16.63
N ALA A 54 1.35 -6.76 -16.37
CA ALA A 54 1.62 -5.72 -17.37
C ALA A 54 2.57 -4.66 -16.81
N ASP A 55 3.21 -3.91 -17.70
CA ASP A 55 4.07 -2.78 -17.35
C ASP A 55 3.31 -1.47 -17.49
N ILE A 56 3.18 -0.71 -16.39
CA ILE A 56 2.38 0.52 -16.38
C ILE A 56 2.87 1.55 -17.40
N LYS A 57 4.19 1.64 -17.67
CA LYS A 57 4.72 2.58 -18.66
C LYS A 57 4.25 2.22 -20.06
N THR A 58 4.26 0.93 -20.38
CA THR A 58 3.77 0.41 -21.66
C THR A 58 2.27 0.68 -21.81
N GLU A 59 1.50 0.40 -20.76
CA GLU A 59 0.05 0.57 -20.81
C GLU A 59 -0.35 2.04 -20.86
N LEU A 60 0.21 2.91 -20.01
CA LEU A 60 -0.06 4.36 -20.03
C LEU A 60 0.30 5.01 -21.36
N ASN A 61 1.36 4.53 -22.03
CA ASN A 61 1.77 5.10 -23.32
C ASN A 61 0.69 4.99 -24.41
N LYS A 62 -0.27 4.09 -24.25
CA LYS A 62 -1.43 3.96 -25.15
C LYS A 62 -2.44 5.10 -24.96
N TYR A 63 -2.50 5.69 -23.76
CA TYR A 63 -3.50 6.67 -23.35
C TYR A 63 -3.00 8.11 -23.33
N ILE A 64 -1.70 8.36 -23.13
CA ILE A 64 -1.17 9.70 -22.87
C ILE A 64 -1.51 10.72 -23.94
N LYS A 65 -1.56 10.31 -25.22
CA LYS A 65 -1.94 11.19 -26.34
C LYS A 65 -3.42 11.56 -26.29
N GLU A 66 -4.28 10.60 -26.01
CA GLU A 66 -5.72 10.81 -25.85
C GLU A 66 -6.03 11.70 -24.66
N TRP A 67 -5.21 11.58 -23.58
CA TRP A 67 -5.31 12.42 -22.38
C TRP A 67 -4.66 13.80 -22.58
N GLY A 68 -4.16 14.13 -23.78
CA GLY A 68 -3.53 15.42 -24.06
C GLY A 68 -2.21 15.65 -23.31
N TRP A 69 -1.61 14.61 -22.76
CA TRP A 69 -0.31 14.71 -22.09
C TRP A 69 0.81 14.80 -23.13
N THR A 70 1.60 15.90 -23.07
CA THR A 70 2.63 16.22 -24.08
C THR A 70 4.05 15.84 -23.69
N LYS A 71 4.24 15.41 -22.44
CA LYS A 71 5.53 14.97 -21.91
C LYS A 71 5.66 13.44 -21.96
N SER A 72 6.73 12.90 -21.41
CA SER A 72 6.97 11.46 -21.34
C SER A 72 6.03 10.74 -20.36
N VAL A 73 5.95 9.42 -20.46
CA VAL A 73 5.26 8.59 -19.45
C VAL A 73 5.96 8.68 -18.09
N ASP A 74 7.28 8.81 -18.07
CA ASP A 74 8.03 8.98 -16.83
C ASP A 74 7.67 10.29 -16.12
N ASP A 75 7.48 11.38 -16.88
CA ASP A 75 6.98 12.64 -16.32
C ASP A 75 5.56 12.52 -15.78
N LEU A 76 4.70 11.72 -16.41
CA LEU A 76 3.35 11.46 -15.92
C LEU A 76 3.35 10.66 -14.61
N LEU A 77 4.19 9.63 -14.53
CA LEU A 77 4.35 8.86 -13.30
C LEU A 77 4.95 9.70 -12.17
N ALA A 78 5.94 10.55 -12.47
CA ALA A 78 6.50 11.48 -11.50
C ALA A 78 5.44 12.45 -10.97
N TYR A 79 4.66 13.08 -11.87
CA TYR A 79 3.53 13.96 -11.52
C TYR A 79 2.50 13.24 -10.65
N TRP A 80 2.16 11.98 -10.97
CA TRP A 80 1.24 11.17 -10.18
C TRP A 80 1.80 10.88 -8.79
N PHE A 81 2.98 10.27 -8.72
CA PHE A 81 3.55 9.75 -7.49
C PHE A 81 3.96 10.84 -6.50
N GLU A 82 4.45 11.98 -6.99
CA GLU A 82 4.85 13.09 -6.13
C GLU A 82 3.68 13.63 -5.32
N TYR A 83 2.52 13.80 -5.96
CA TYR A 83 1.34 14.29 -5.27
C TYR A 83 0.80 13.30 -4.23
N GLU A 84 0.81 12.01 -4.55
CA GLU A 84 0.33 10.94 -3.68
C GLU A 84 1.46 10.34 -2.81
N SER A 85 2.31 11.17 -2.22
CA SER A 85 3.48 10.70 -1.45
C SER A 85 3.61 11.31 -0.05
N LYS A 86 2.61 12.08 0.40
CA LYS A 86 2.61 12.71 1.72
C LYS A 86 2.45 11.65 2.81
N THR A 87 3.48 11.50 3.64
CA THR A 87 3.50 10.52 4.73
C THR A 87 2.84 11.02 6.01
N ASP A 88 2.24 10.13 6.77
CA ASP A 88 1.81 10.40 8.14
C ASP A 88 2.99 10.21 9.12
N GLY A 89 3.58 11.32 9.56
CA GLY A 89 4.73 11.32 10.46
C GLY A 89 4.44 10.66 11.82
N LYS A 90 3.18 10.71 12.33
CA LYS A 90 2.81 10.08 13.61
C LYS A 90 2.89 8.56 13.52
N ILE A 91 2.43 7.99 12.42
CA ILE A 91 2.53 6.56 12.17
C ILE A 91 3.99 6.14 12.01
N LEU A 92 4.80 6.89 11.26
CA LEU A 92 6.23 6.58 11.07
C LEU A 92 7.01 6.60 12.39
N GLU A 93 6.72 7.55 13.29
CA GLU A 93 7.33 7.56 14.63
C GLU A 93 6.88 6.36 15.49
N SER A 94 5.61 5.97 15.42
CA SER A 94 5.12 4.76 16.08
C SER A 94 5.84 3.50 15.59
N ILE A 95 6.08 3.40 14.28
CA ILE A 95 6.82 2.28 13.68
C ILE A 95 8.26 2.21 14.20
N LYS A 96 8.95 3.34 14.35
CA LYS A 96 10.29 3.36 14.96
C LYS A 96 10.27 2.80 16.39
N VAL A 97 9.26 3.18 17.18
CA VAL A 97 9.11 2.67 18.56
C VAL A 97 8.86 1.17 18.56
N LEU A 98 8.00 0.65 17.69
CA LEU A 98 7.77 -0.80 17.59
C LEU A 98 9.06 -1.54 17.23
N ARG A 99 9.81 -1.07 16.25
CA ARG A 99 11.08 -1.67 15.84
C ARG A 99 12.15 -1.61 16.93
N SER A 100 12.23 -0.52 17.69
CA SER A 100 13.16 -0.42 18.83
C SER A 100 12.83 -1.41 19.96
N ASN A 101 11.58 -1.87 20.04
CA ASN A 101 11.11 -2.92 20.95
C ASN A 101 11.22 -4.34 20.33
N GLY A 102 11.90 -4.49 19.19
CA GLY A 102 12.15 -5.79 18.56
C GLY A 102 11.00 -6.33 17.71
N ILE A 103 9.93 -5.55 17.50
CA ILE A 103 8.82 -5.94 16.65
C ILE A 103 9.16 -5.61 15.20
N LYS A 104 9.06 -6.60 14.32
CA LYS A 104 9.27 -6.41 12.88
C LYS A 104 8.12 -5.64 12.26
N CYS A 105 8.42 -4.66 11.42
CA CYS A 105 7.42 -3.82 10.76
C CYS A 105 7.55 -3.94 9.25
N TYR A 106 6.44 -4.22 8.58
CA TYR A 106 6.39 -4.41 7.13
C TYR A 106 5.32 -3.52 6.50
N LEU A 107 5.53 -3.15 5.23
CA LEU A 107 4.49 -2.54 4.39
C LEU A 107 3.73 -3.62 3.63
N HIS A 108 2.43 -3.40 3.40
CA HIS A 108 1.69 -4.09 2.36
C HIS A 108 0.91 -3.10 1.48
N THR A 109 0.76 -3.44 0.18
CA THR A 109 0.14 -2.53 -0.76
C THR A 109 -0.35 -3.23 -2.03
N ASN A 110 -1.48 -2.78 -2.58
CA ASN A 110 -1.92 -3.10 -3.93
C ASN A 110 -1.38 -2.04 -4.91
N ASN A 111 -0.08 -2.06 -5.15
CA ASN A 111 0.61 -1.10 -6.01
C ASN A 111 1.50 -1.79 -7.05
N GLU A 112 1.64 -1.13 -8.21
CA GLU A 112 2.54 -1.56 -9.25
C GLU A 112 4.02 -1.25 -8.91
N LYS A 113 4.95 -1.87 -9.62
CA LYS A 113 6.38 -1.91 -9.25
C LYS A 113 7.07 -0.55 -9.16
N TYR A 114 6.76 0.41 -10.05
CA TYR A 114 7.41 1.74 -10.04
C TYR A 114 6.91 2.61 -8.90
N ARG A 115 5.62 2.50 -8.55
CA ARG A 115 5.06 3.17 -7.38
C ARG A 115 5.70 2.64 -6.11
N VAL A 116 5.83 1.32 -5.97
CA VAL A 116 6.49 0.70 -4.81
C VAL A 116 7.95 1.16 -4.71
N GLN A 117 8.69 1.13 -5.81
CA GLN A 117 10.07 1.61 -5.83
C GLN A 117 10.18 3.09 -5.46
N TYR A 118 9.28 3.94 -5.97
CA TYR A 118 9.24 5.36 -5.64
C TYR A 118 9.02 5.58 -4.13
N LEU A 119 8.05 4.89 -3.54
CA LEU A 119 7.75 4.99 -2.11
C LEU A 119 8.92 4.51 -1.24
N LEU A 120 9.56 3.42 -1.60
CA LEU A 120 10.69 2.89 -0.83
C LEU A 120 11.94 3.77 -0.96
N ASP A 121 12.28 4.22 -2.16
CA ASP A 121 13.56 4.88 -2.44
C ASP A 121 13.47 6.40 -2.38
N LYS A 122 12.49 7.03 -3.03
CA LYS A 122 12.37 8.49 -3.11
C LYS A 122 11.69 9.08 -1.88
N VAL A 123 10.59 8.48 -1.42
CA VAL A 123 9.93 8.87 -0.17
C VAL A 123 10.73 8.39 1.06
N GLY A 124 11.55 7.36 0.89
CA GLY A 124 12.46 6.85 1.91
C GLY A 124 11.81 5.88 2.89
N LEU A 125 10.66 5.29 2.55
CA LEU A 125 9.96 4.35 3.44
C LEU A 125 10.81 3.11 3.78
N LYS A 126 11.77 2.71 2.94
CA LYS A 126 12.70 1.60 3.25
C LYS A 126 13.45 1.76 4.57
N ASN A 127 13.61 2.99 5.07
CA ASN A 127 14.32 3.24 6.33
C ASN A 127 13.46 2.92 7.57
N PHE A 128 12.16 2.82 7.40
CA PHE A 128 11.20 2.59 8.47
C PHE A 128 10.75 1.14 8.59
N PHE A 129 10.89 0.34 7.54
CA PHE A 129 10.34 -1.00 7.46
C PHE A 129 11.42 -2.06 7.27
N ASP A 130 11.14 -3.26 7.77
CA ASP A 130 12.00 -4.44 7.58
C ASP A 130 11.78 -5.10 6.21
N GLY A 131 10.70 -4.74 5.52
CA GLY A 131 10.38 -5.19 4.16
C GLY A 131 9.04 -4.64 3.66
N ALA A 132 8.72 -4.95 2.41
CA ALA A 132 7.48 -4.53 1.77
C ALA A 132 6.90 -5.66 0.93
N PHE A 133 5.59 -5.83 0.99
CA PHE A 133 4.80 -6.81 0.25
C PHE A 133 3.90 -6.08 -0.74
N SER A 134 4.20 -6.13 -2.01
CA SER A 134 3.38 -5.52 -3.05
C SER A 134 2.67 -6.56 -3.89
N SER A 135 1.46 -6.26 -4.30
CA SER A 135 0.68 -7.10 -5.19
C SER A 135 1.39 -7.38 -6.52
N ALA A 136 2.10 -6.38 -7.06
CA ALA A 136 2.87 -6.56 -8.30
C ALA A 136 4.02 -7.57 -8.17
N GLN A 137 4.67 -7.65 -7.00
CA GLN A 137 5.74 -8.60 -6.74
C GLN A 137 5.21 -9.99 -6.42
N ILE A 138 4.09 -10.06 -5.69
CA ILE A 138 3.48 -11.31 -5.24
C ILE A 138 2.69 -11.99 -6.36
N GLY A 139 2.11 -11.22 -7.29
CA GLY A 139 1.23 -11.73 -8.35
C GLY A 139 -0.24 -11.87 -7.95
N TYR A 140 -0.56 -11.62 -6.69
CA TYR A 140 -1.90 -11.58 -6.10
C TYR A 140 -2.11 -10.27 -5.36
N LYS A 141 -3.34 -9.78 -5.26
CA LYS A 141 -3.67 -8.56 -4.54
C LYS A 141 -4.56 -8.86 -3.33
N LYS A 142 -4.57 -7.96 -2.35
CA LYS A 142 -5.60 -7.99 -1.30
C LYS A 142 -6.98 -7.75 -1.96
N PRO A 143 -8.04 -8.43 -1.55
CA PRO A 143 -8.16 -9.32 -0.39
C PRO A 143 -7.91 -10.82 -0.68
N GLU A 144 -7.23 -11.21 -1.76
CA GLU A 144 -6.98 -12.61 -2.13
C GLU A 144 -6.18 -13.35 -1.04
N GLN A 145 -6.58 -14.57 -0.68
CA GLN A 145 -5.94 -15.37 0.38
C GLN A 145 -4.50 -15.76 0.03
N GLU A 146 -4.22 -15.90 -1.26
CA GLU A 146 -2.89 -16.16 -1.81
C GLU A 146 -1.90 -15.06 -1.46
N PHE A 147 -2.34 -13.80 -1.44
CA PHE A 147 -1.52 -12.67 -1.00
C PHE A 147 -1.03 -12.89 0.44
N TRP A 148 -1.94 -13.16 1.37
CA TRP A 148 -1.60 -13.40 2.78
C TRP A 148 -0.76 -14.64 3.00
N SER A 149 -0.97 -15.68 2.19
CA SER A 149 -0.18 -16.91 2.23
C SER A 149 1.30 -16.64 1.91
N VAL A 150 1.58 -15.82 0.88
CA VAL A 150 2.94 -15.44 0.52
C VAL A 150 3.56 -14.55 1.60
N VAL A 151 2.80 -13.55 2.10
CA VAL A 151 3.23 -12.65 3.18
C VAL A 151 3.65 -13.44 4.42
N TYR A 152 2.79 -14.34 4.89
CA TYR A 152 3.08 -15.17 6.07
C TYR A 152 4.36 -15.99 5.92
N LYS A 153 4.52 -16.63 4.75
CA LYS A 153 5.69 -17.46 4.43
C LYS A 153 6.99 -16.66 4.45
N GLN A 154 6.94 -15.41 3.97
CA GLN A 154 8.13 -14.54 3.92
C GLN A 154 8.47 -13.91 5.28
N ILE A 155 7.48 -13.64 6.13
CA ILE A 155 7.71 -13.13 7.50
C ILE A 155 8.38 -14.22 8.36
N GLY A 156 7.96 -15.47 8.22
CA GLY A 156 8.62 -16.61 8.86
C GLY A 156 8.42 -16.73 10.37
N VAL A 157 7.36 -16.10 10.93
CA VAL A 157 6.99 -16.33 12.34
C VAL A 157 6.19 -17.62 12.48
N PRO A 158 6.29 -18.35 13.62
CA PRO A 158 5.67 -19.65 13.75
C PRO A 158 4.14 -19.60 13.78
N GLU A 159 3.55 -18.58 14.42
CA GLU A 159 2.11 -18.48 14.61
C GLU A 159 1.53 -17.25 13.92
N LYS A 160 0.40 -17.44 13.22
CA LYS A 160 -0.31 -16.34 12.56
C LYS A 160 -0.85 -15.29 13.53
N SER A 161 -1.21 -15.69 14.73
CA SER A 161 -1.65 -14.82 15.83
C SER A 161 -0.57 -13.87 16.36
N GLU A 162 0.70 -14.11 16.00
CA GLU A 162 1.83 -13.23 16.33
C GLU A 162 2.00 -12.07 15.32
N ILE A 163 1.14 -12.02 14.28
CA ILE A 163 1.14 -10.97 13.25
C ILE A 163 -0.09 -10.10 13.41
N VAL A 164 0.12 -8.77 13.44
CA VAL A 164 -0.96 -7.78 13.38
C VAL A 164 -0.98 -7.13 11.99
N VAL A 165 -2.16 -7.04 11.38
CA VAL A 165 -2.38 -6.36 10.09
C VAL A 165 -3.24 -5.12 10.34
N TRP A 166 -2.79 -4.00 9.79
CA TRP A 166 -3.52 -2.74 9.77
C TRP A 166 -3.81 -2.33 8.33
N ASP A 167 -5.07 -2.08 8.03
CA ASP A 167 -5.54 -1.60 6.72
C ASP A 167 -6.74 -0.69 6.93
N ASP A 168 -6.95 0.32 6.09
CA ASP A 168 -8.12 1.19 6.12
C ASP A 168 -9.33 0.57 5.38
N ASP A 169 -9.11 -0.49 4.60
CA ASP A 169 -10.13 -1.22 3.88
C ASP A 169 -10.65 -2.41 4.68
N GLN A 170 -11.96 -2.41 4.96
CA GLN A 170 -12.64 -3.45 5.74
C GLN A 170 -12.54 -4.83 5.08
N GLU A 171 -12.63 -4.92 3.74
CA GLU A 171 -12.56 -6.20 3.02
C GLU A 171 -11.18 -6.84 3.16
N ASN A 172 -10.11 -6.03 3.08
CA ASN A 172 -8.75 -6.48 3.31
C ASN A 172 -8.57 -7.01 4.73
N ILE A 173 -9.13 -6.33 5.73
CA ILE A 173 -9.05 -6.73 7.14
C ILE A 173 -9.83 -8.03 7.39
N GLU A 174 -11.02 -8.17 6.85
CA GLU A 174 -11.79 -9.42 6.95
C GLU A 174 -11.05 -10.60 6.31
N SER A 175 -10.43 -10.38 5.16
CA SER A 175 -9.62 -11.38 4.49
C SER A 175 -8.39 -11.78 5.30
N ALA A 176 -7.66 -10.83 5.87
CA ALA A 176 -6.50 -11.08 6.72
C ALA A 176 -6.90 -11.84 8.02
N LYS A 177 -8.04 -11.47 8.61
CA LYS A 177 -8.62 -12.16 9.77
C LYS A 177 -9.01 -13.60 9.44
N ASN A 178 -9.66 -13.83 8.30
CA ASN A 178 -10.02 -15.16 7.83
C ASN A 178 -8.78 -16.04 7.53
N PHE A 179 -7.66 -15.42 7.17
CA PHE A 179 -6.37 -16.09 7.04
C PHE A 179 -5.78 -16.51 8.40
N GLY A 180 -6.17 -15.85 9.50
CA GLY A 180 -5.76 -16.14 10.86
C GLY A 180 -4.84 -15.10 11.51
N PHE A 181 -4.65 -13.94 10.89
CA PHE A 181 -3.92 -12.82 11.49
C PHE A 181 -4.79 -12.06 12.50
N VAL A 182 -4.15 -11.41 13.47
CA VAL A 182 -4.79 -10.34 14.24
C VAL A 182 -4.93 -9.15 13.30
N SER A 183 -6.16 -8.67 13.08
CA SER A 183 -6.42 -7.69 12.01
C SER A 183 -7.31 -6.57 12.53
N GLU A 184 -6.91 -5.33 12.26
CA GLU A 184 -7.53 -4.12 12.80
C GLU A 184 -7.74 -3.08 11.70
N VAL A 185 -8.94 -2.51 11.63
CA VAL A 185 -9.24 -1.43 10.69
C VAL A 185 -8.62 -0.12 11.17
N TYR A 186 -7.89 0.54 10.30
CA TYR A 186 -7.34 1.86 10.57
C TYR A 186 -8.36 2.94 10.23
N SER A 187 -8.77 3.73 11.22
CA SER A 187 -9.62 4.91 11.03
C SER A 187 -8.85 6.22 11.28
N ASP A 188 -8.09 6.25 12.37
CA ASP A 188 -7.32 7.40 12.81
C ASP A 188 -6.15 6.99 13.72
N PHE A 189 -5.23 7.92 13.97
CA PHE A 189 -4.03 7.67 14.77
C PHE A 189 -4.31 7.35 16.23
N ASP A 190 -5.30 7.97 16.85
CA ASP A 190 -5.55 7.81 18.29
C ASP A 190 -6.16 6.44 18.59
N SER A 191 -7.09 5.99 17.75
CA SER A 191 -7.66 4.64 17.78
C SER A 191 -6.57 3.58 17.55
N TYR A 192 -5.72 3.77 16.51
CA TYR A 192 -4.57 2.92 16.25
C TYR A 192 -3.64 2.83 17.47
N LYS A 193 -3.22 3.96 18.03
CA LYS A 193 -2.30 4.03 19.18
C LYS A 193 -2.85 3.30 20.40
N SER A 194 -4.13 3.55 20.71
CA SER A 194 -4.81 2.88 21.84
C SER A 194 -4.83 1.38 21.65
N ARG A 195 -5.18 0.91 20.47
CA ARG A 195 -5.28 -0.51 20.15
C ARG A 195 -3.91 -1.19 20.14
N MET A 196 -2.89 -0.58 19.53
CA MET A 196 -1.51 -1.10 19.56
C MET A 196 -1.00 -1.26 20.98
N LYS A 197 -1.23 -0.28 21.86
CA LYS A 197 -0.86 -0.39 23.27
C LYS A 197 -1.50 -1.62 23.94
N SER A 198 -2.72 -1.97 23.59
CA SER A 198 -3.39 -3.16 24.15
C SER A 198 -2.89 -4.48 23.57
N LEU A 199 -2.28 -4.46 22.36
CA LEU A 199 -1.76 -5.63 21.67
C LEU A 199 -0.32 -5.96 22.07
N VAL A 200 0.52 -4.94 22.23
CA VAL A 200 1.96 -5.12 22.45
C VAL A 200 2.39 -4.85 23.89
N GLY A 201 1.46 -4.41 24.75
CA GLY A 201 1.68 -4.22 26.19
C GLY A 201 2.14 -2.87 26.52
#